data_a279a13c51df461c529ce51b93fbe0e5
#
_entry.id   a279a13c51df461c529ce51b93fbe0e5
#
_cell.length_a   1.000
_cell.length_b   1.000
_cell.length_c   1.000
_cell.angle_alpha   90.00
_cell.angle_beta   90.00
_cell.angle_gamma   90.00
#
_symmetry.space_group_name_H-M   'P 1'
#
loop_
_entity.id
_entity.type
_entity.pdbx_description
1 polymer ?
#
loop_
_entity_poly.entity_id
_entity_poly.type
_entity_poly.pdbx_seq_one_letter_code
_entity_poly.pdbx_strand_id
1 'polypeptide(L)'
;MAKLTRKLWVGIGVASLAGAASMPRHVAAQDMEHKAHGPPPAAQNDGPNPNSADPNSGLNSGEGGEAYLTDGGPRDTRIRFYRDIELTRGHLLVGQELIDMGLWDEALPHFLHPTEELYGLMEKYIKLHNMRPFGRELQVLAQTVKARRKGAYEQALKPVHQRVGAALQVAKRFMRPERKFAIQSAVEVLRTAQSEYEGAMQNGAFTKPVEYQDSRGFVWRAERVIEEAAKAGPKPLDADSLAKVRDTFARLKAAWPAPLPPPKPLLEVGQISALISEIELYTSPITR
;
A
#
# COMPACT_ATOMS: atom_id res chain seq x y z
N MET A 1 -40.94 21.74 27.58
CA MET A 1 -40.08 22.32 28.64
C MET A 1 -39.44 21.17 29.41
N ALA A 2 -38.17 20.87 29.20
CA ALA A 2 -37.42 19.94 30.04
C ALA A 2 -35.99 20.47 30.15
N LYS A 3 -35.52 20.60 31.38
CA LYS A 3 -34.36 21.34 31.83
C LYS A 3 -33.06 20.54 31.57
N LEU A 4 -32.05 21.22 30.98
CA LEU A 4 -30.65 20.78 30.98
C LEU A 4 -30.10 20.81 32.42
N THR A 5 -29.45 19.75 32.84
CA THR A 5 -28.55 19.76 34.01
C THR A 5 -27.11 19.54 33.52
N ARG A 6 -26.27 20.57 33.65
CA ARG A 6 -24.81 20.53 33.52
C ARG A 6 -24.22 19.88 34.77
N LYS A 7 -23.36 18.86 34.59
CA LYS A 7 -22.47 18.41 35.67
C LYS A 7 -21.06 18.96 35.44
N LEU A 8 -20.62 19.84 36.32
CA LEU A 8 -19.22 20.23 36.50
C LEU A 8 -18.44 19.05 37.09
N TRP A 9 -17.27 18.80 36.58
CA TRP A 9 -16.24 18.05 37.27
C TRP A 9 -15.09 18.95 37.65
N VAL A 10 -14.81 18.99 38.94
CA VAL A 10 -13.76 19.75 39.61
C VAL A 10 -12.45 18.96 39.48
N GLY A 11 -11.37 19.66 39.17
CA GLY A 11 -10.05 19.09 39.13
C GLY A 11 -9.44 18.88 40.50
N ILE A 12 -8.62 17.86 40.63
CA ILE A 12 -7.68 17.69 41.74
C ILE A 12 -6.28 17.61 41.13
N GLY A 13 -5.50 18.67 41.44
CA GLY A 13 -4.07 18.69 41.16
C GLY A 13 -3.32 17.95 42.28
N VAL A 14 -2.25 17.28 41.93
CA VAL A 14 -1.18 16.88 42.87
C VAL A 14 0.17 17.25 42.32
N ALA A 15 0.94 17.89 43.16
CA ALA A 15 2.20 18.55 42.92
C ALA A 15 3.41 17.60 42.89
N SER A 16 4.36 18.05 42.11
CA SER A 16 5.84 17.96 42.21
C SER A 16 6.51 17.08 43.27
N LEU A 17 7.53 16.37 42.84
CA LEU A 17 8.81 16.30 43.57
C LEU A 17 9.98 16.09 42.58
N ALA A 18 10.89 17.04 42.63
CA ALA A 18 12.17 17.03 41.94
C ALA A 18 13.18 16.11 42.68
N GLY A 19 13.96 15.39 41.92
CA GLY A 19 15.10 14.65 42.41
C GLY A 19 16.28 14.77 41.45
N ALA A 20 17.22 15.64 41.76
CA ALA A 20 18.51 15.74 41.09
C ALA A 20 19.44 14.67 41.63
N ALA A 21 20.17 13.98 40.77
CA ALA A 21 21.35 13.24 41.14
C ALA A 21 22.40 13.32 40.03
N SER A 22 23.55 13.72 40.43
CA SER A 22 24.79 14.12 39.77
C SER A 22 25.53 13.01 39.05
N MET A 23 26.29 13.42 38.02
CA MET A 23 27.33 12.66 37.30
C MET A 23 28.56 12.37 38.16
N PRO A 24 29.42 11.45 37.69
CA PRO A 24 30.77 11.88 37.47
C PRO A 24 31.35 11.56 36.09
N ARG A 25 32.14 12.50 35.60
CA ARG A 25 33.07 12.38 34.47
C ARG A 25 34.26 11.51 34.87
N HIS A 26 34.74 10.66 33.97
CA HIS A 26 36.14 10.30 33.90
C HIS A 26 36.64 10.29 32.46
N VAL A 27 37.66 11.11 32.26
CA VAL A 27 38.55 11.24 31.11
C VAL A 27 39.64 10.18 31.22
N ALA A 28 39.99 9.51 30.15
CA ALA A 28 41.33 9.02 29.91
C ALA A 28 41.56 8.86 28.40
N ALA A 29 42.44 9.71 27.89
CA ALA A 29 43.08 9.56 26.59
C ALA A 29 44.21 8.54 26.71
N GLN A 30 44.41 7.71 25.72
CA GLN A 30 45.70 7.06 25.48
C GLN A 30 45.98 7.03 23.97
N ASP A 31 47.06 7.69 23.61
CA ASP A 31 47.79 7.63 22.34
C ASP A 31 48.33 6.22 22.10
N MET A 32 48.27 5.73 20.85
CA MET A 32 49.24 4.76 20.33
C MET A 32 49.42 4.87 18.82
N GLU A 33 50.53 5.37 18.44
CA GLU A 33 51.49 5.14 17.37
C GLU A 33 51.09 4.47 16.07
N HIS A 34 51.39 5.19 14.99
CA HIS A 34 51.51 4.74 13.62
C HIS A 34 52.58 3.64 13.44
N LYS A 35 52.19 2.55 12.77
CA LYS A 35 53.15 1.67 12.09
C LYS A 35 52.69 1.43 10.65
N ALA A 36 53.49 1.91 9.72
CA ALA A 36 53.36 1.67 8.29
C ALA A 36 53.76 0.22 7.95
N HIS A 37 52.94 -0.47 7.16
CA HIS A 37 53.34 -1.70 6.46
C HIS A 37 52.82 -1.70 5.03
N GLY A 38 53.68 -2.16 4.14
CA GLY A 38 53.71 -2.09 2.70
C GLY A 38 52.63 -2.83 1.94
N PRO A 39 52.74 -2.93 0.57
CA PRO A 39 51.64 -3.23 -0.33
C PRO A 39 51.18 -4.70 -0.28
N PRO A 40 49.90 -4.97 -0.62
CA PRO A 40 49.34 -6.31 -0.55
C PRO A 40 49.76 -7.18 -1.76
N PRO A 41 49.87 -8.50 -1.59
CA PRO A 41 50.06 -9.44 -2.70
C PRO A 41 48.78 -9.72 -3.45
N ALA A 42 48.95 -10.22 -4.68
CA ALA A 42 47.92 -10.42 -5.72
C ALA A 42 46.81 -11.39 -5.30
N ALA A 43 45.64 -11.15 -5.93
CA ALA A 43 44.42 -11.89 -5.80
C ALA A 43 44.57 -13.38 -6.11
N GLN A 44 44.10 -14.23 -5.20
CA GLN A 44 43.70 -15.61 -5.48
C GLN A 44 42.17 -15.67 -5.52
N ASN A 45 41.72 -16.32 -6.59
CA ASN A 45 40.33 -16.54 -6.95
C ASN A 45 39.79 -17.70 -6.12
N ASP A 46 39.06 -17.46 -5.06
CA ASP A 46 38.33 -18.49 -4.33
C ASP A 46 36.83 -18.36 -4.60
N GLY A 47 36.25 -19.45 -5.04
CA GLY A 47 34.83 -19.58 -5.42
C GLY A 47 33.88 -19.34 -4.23
N PRO A 48 32.57 -19.30 -4.49
CA PRO A 48 31.60 -18.81 -3.51
C PRO A 48 31.53 -19.71 -2.25
N ASN A 49 31.78 -19.09 -1.11
CA ASN A 49 31.60 -19.68 0.22
C ASN A 49 30.11 -19.79 0.56
N PRO A 50 29.54 -20.99 0.79
CA PRO A 50 28.10 -21.17 1.05
C PRO A 50 27.64 -20.74 2.45
N ASN A 51 28.48 -20.09 3.26
CA ASN A 51 28.16 -19.77 4.66
C ASN A 51 28.24 -18.27 5.04
N SER A 52 28.20 -17.36 4.07
CA SER A 52 27.98 -15.95 4.38
C SER A 52 26.49 -15.62 4.32
N ALA A 53 25.76 -15.94 5.37
CA ALA A 53 24.43 -15.38 5.59
C ALA A 53 24.57 -13.90 5.93
N ASP A 54 24.36 -13.03 4.94
CA ASP A 54 24.19 -11.59 5.13
C ASP A 54 22.87 -11.37 5.89
N PRO A 55 22.87 -10.78 7.11
CA PRO A 55 21.63 -10.53 7.83
C PRO A 55 20.70 -9.53 7.14
N ASN A 56 21.11 -8.95 6.01
CA ASN A 56 20.31 -8.04 5.19
C ASN A 56 19.75 -8.69 3.93
N SER A 57 20.01 -9.99 3.66
CA SER A 57 19.50 -10.70 2.49
C SER A 57 18.04 -11.18 2.62
N GLY A 58 17.39 -10.87 3.75
CA GLY A 58 15.96 -11.20 4.00
C GLY A 58 14.96 -10.18 3.44
N LEU A 59 15.43 -9.09 2.82
CA LEU A 59 14.56 -8.00 2.33
C LEU A 59 14.30 -8.04 0.82
N ASN A 60 14.73 -9.07 0.10
CA ASN A 60 14.62 -9.09 -1.36
C ASN A 60 14.08 -10.42 -1.93
N SER A 61 13.23 -11.13 -1.20
CA SER A 61 12.34 -12.11 -1.79
C SER A 61 11.07 -11.37 -2.18
N GLY A 62 10.94 -10.97 -3.46
CA GLY A 62 9.76 -10.30 -3.98
C GLY A 62 8.50 -11.00 -3.50
N GLU A 63 7.72 -10.30 -2.70
CA GLU A 63 6.43 -10.76 -2.21
C GLU A 63 5.51 -10.87 -3.42
N GLY A 64 4.49 -11.74 -3.39
CA GLY A 64 3.76 -12.18 -4.59
C GLY A 64 3.31 -11.07 -5.54
N GLY A 65 2.86 -9.91 -5.03
CA GLY A 65 2.44 -8.76 -5.82
C GLY A 65 3.58 -7.97 -6.45
N GLU A 66 4.75 -7.89 -5.82
CA GLU A 66 5.91 -7.17 -6.35
C GLU A 66 6.41 -7.79 -7.67
N ALA A 67 6.44 -9.12 -7.77
CA ALA A 67 6.82 -9.81 -9.00
C ALA A 67 5.87 -9.46 -10.16
N TYR A 68 4.55 -9.34 -9.88
CA TYR A 68 3.59 -8.90 -10.87
C TYR A 68 3.78 -7.42 -11.26
N LEU A 69 4.18 -6.56 -10.33
CA LEU A 69 4.43 -5.14 -10.59
C LEU A 69 5.60 -4.93 -11.57
N THR A 70 6.67 -5.71 -11.42
CA THR A 70 7.90 -5.55 -12.21
C THR A 70 7.89 -6.35 -13.51
N ASP A 71 7.55 -7.63 -13.48
CA ASP A 71 7.78 -8.57 -14.57
C ASP A 71 6.51 -9.04 -15.28
N GLY A 72 5.36 -9.07 -14.60
CA GLY A 72 4.09 -9.59 -15.12
C GLY A 72 3.06 -8.54 -15.54
N GLY A 73 3.31 -7.26 -15.29
CA GLY A 73 2.35 -6.19 -15.49
C GLY A 73 2.17 -5.72 -16.94
N PRO A 74 1.20 -4.82 -17.21
CA PRO A 74 0.85 -4.35 -18.54
C PRO A 74 2.03 -3.62 -19.19
N ARG A 75 2.19 -3.81 -20.53
CA ARG A 75 3.25 -3.13 -21.31
C ARG A 75 3.00 -1.62 -21.45
N ASP A 76 1.74 -1.17 -21.45
CA ASP A 76 1.41 0.25 -21.55
C ASP A 76 1.73 0.97 -20.23
N THR A 77 2.72 1.86 -20.28
CA THR A 77 3.18 2.63 -19.11
C THR A 77 2.11 3.53 -18.51
N ARG A 78 1.09 3.93 -19.29
CA ARG A 78 -0.05 4.72 -18.80
C ARG A 78 -0.95 3.88 -17.92
N ILE A 79 -1.22 2.64 -18.34
CA ILE A 79 -2.02 1.67 -17.55
C ILE A 79 -1.27 1.37 -16.26
N ARG A 80 0.04 1.11 -16.32
CA ARG A 80 0.87 0.89 -15.12
C ARG A 80 0.78 2.07 -14.16
N PHE A 81 1.01 3.29 -14.64
CA PHE A 81 0.96 4.48 -13.80
C PHE A 81 -0.41 4.67 -13.12
N TYR A 82 -1.51 4.48 -13.86
CA TYR A 82 -2.85 4.56 -13.28
C TYR A 82 -3.09 3.46 -12.25
N ARG A 83 -2.68 2.22 -12.56
CA ARG A 83 -2.71 1.08 -11.63
C ARG A 83 -1.96 1.43 -10.33
N ASP A 84 -0.73 1.91 -10.43
CA ASP A 84 0.14 2.18 -9.27
C ASP A 84 -0.43 3.28 -8.37
N ILE A 85 -1.11 4.29 -8.96
CA ILE A 85 -1.88 5.28 -8.19
C ILE A 85 -3.05 4.60 -7.44
N GLU A 86 -3.78 3.70 -8.08
CA GLU A 86 -4.92 3.04 -7.43
C GLU A 86 -4.47 2.00 -6.40
N LEU A 87 -3.34 1.31 -6.60
CA LEU A 87 -2.70 0.47 -5.59
C LEU A 87 -2.28 1.32 -4.36
N THR A 88 -1.61 2.46 -4.58
CA THR A 88 -1.31 3.42 -3.50
C THR A 88 -2.57 3.77 -2.71
N ARG A 89 -3.71 4.01 -3.38
CA ARG A 89 -4.98 4.32 -2.73
C ARG A 89 -5.59 3.11 -2.02
N GLY A 90 -5.33 1.90 -2.51
CA GLY A 90 -5.73 0.64 -1.85
C GLY A 90 -5.01 0.44 -0.52
N HIS A 91 -3.69 0.59 -0.51
CA HIS A 91 -2.91 0.57 0.72
C HIS A 91 -3.42 1.61 1.74
N LEU A 92 -3.59 2.87 1.30
CA LEU A 92 -4.12 3.91 2.18
C LEU A 92 -5.52 3.58 2.72
N LEU A 93 -6.37 2.91 1.95
CA LEU A 93 -7.71 2.52 2.37
C LEU A 93 -7.65 1.50 3.50
N VAL A 94 -6.96 0.38 3.29
CA VAL A 94 -6.88 -0.69 4.30
C VAL A 94 -6.08 -0.24 5.52
N GLY A 95 -5.02 0.56 5.33
CA GLY A 95 -4.27 1.16 6.43
C GLY A 95 -5.17 2.04 7.31
N GLN A 96 -6.07 2.85 6.72
CA GLN A 96 -7.05 3.65 7.47
C GLN A 96 -8.06 2.76 8.22
N GLU A 97 -8.59 1.69 7.58
CA GLU A 97 -9.47 0.74 8.26
C GLU A 97 -8.81 0.16 9.53
N LEU A 98 -7.53 -0.22 9.44
CA LEU A 98 -6.76 -0.76 10.58
C LEU A 98 -6.49 0.30 11.66
N ILE A 99 -6.17 1.54 11.29
CA ILE A 99 -6.03 2.66 12.26
C ILE A 99 -7.34 2.91 13.01
N ASP A 100 -8.48 2.87 12.30
CA ASP A 100 -9.80 3.06 12.91
C ASP A 100 -10.15 1.93 13.89
N MET A 101 -9.60 0.73 13.68
CA MET A 101 -9.67 -0.40 14.62
C MET A 101 -8.64 -0.30 15.78
N GLY A 102 -7.74 0.69 15.76
CA GLY A 102 -6.66 0.85 16.72
C GLY A 102 -5.42 -0.02 16.48
N LEU A 103 -5.36 -0.70 15.35
CA LEU A 103 -4.32 -1.66 14.95
C LEU A 103 -3.18 -0.92 14.23
N TRP A 104 -2.41 -0.12 14.97
CA TRP A 104 -1.37 0.75 14.41
C TRP A 104 -0.18 -0.01 13.82
N ASP A 105 0.20 -1.13 14.41
CA ASP A 105 1.34 -1.94 13.96
C ASP A 105 0.98 -2.67 12.67
N GLU A 106 -0.21 -3.24 12.61
CA GLU A 106 -0.76 -3.89 11.43
C GLU A 106 -1.01 -2.89 10.28
N ALA A 107 -1.35 -1.64 10.62
CA ALA A 107 -1.55 -0.60 9.65
C ALA A 107 -0.24 -0.09 9.02
N LEU A 108 0.88 -0.14 9.75
CA LEU A 108 2.14 0.50 9.34
C LEU A 108 2.65 0.04 7.97
N PRO A 109 2.69 -1.25 7.61
CA PRO A 109 3.13 -1.70 6.29
C PRO A 109 2.39 -0.97 5.15
N HIS A 110 1.07 -0.79 5.26
CA HIS A 110 0.25 -0.15 4.23
C HIS A 110 0.54 1.35 4.02
N PHE A 111 1.27 1.98 4.94
CA PHE A 111 1.79 3.34 4.77
C PHE A 111 3.26 3.36 4.35
N LEU A 112 3.98 2.23 4.45
CA LEU A 112 5.34 2.07 3.95
C LEU A 112 5.37 1.63 2.47
N HIS A 113 4.59 0.62 2.08
CA HIS A 113 4.55 0.06 0.72
C HIS A 113 4.37 1.12 -0.38
N PRO A 114 3.49 2.14 -0.25
CA PRO A 114 3.41 3.20 -1.25
C PRO A 114 4.73 3.92 -1.53
N THR A 115 5.62 4.03 -0.55
CA THR A 115 6.93 4.68 -0.70
C THR A 115 7.99 3.71 -1.18
N GLU A 116 8.00 2.50 -0.63
CA GLU A 116 9.07 1.52 -0.81
C GLU A 116 8.92 0.77 -2.14
N GLU A 117 7.68 0.47 -2.56
CA GLU A 117 7.40 -0.36 -3.72
C GLU A 117 6.86 0.44 -4.93
N LEU A 118 5.93 1.38 -4.70
CA LEU A 118 5.17 1.98 -5.78
C LEU A 118 5.71 3.32 -6.25
N TYR A 119 6.19 4.18 -5.34
CA TYR A 119 6.55 5.55 -5.70
C TYR A 119 7.70 5.60 -6.71
N GLY A 120 8.70 4.73 -6.56
CA GLY A 120 9.82 4.60 -7.49
C GLY A 120 9.36 4.26 -8.92
N LEU A 121 8.38 3.38 -9.07
CA LEU A 121 7.79 3.01 -10.36
C LEU A 121 7.08 4.18 -11.05
N MET A 122 6.46 5.06 -10.26
CA MET A 122 5.73 6.24 -10.74
C MET A 122 6.63 7.46 -11.03
N GLU A 123 7.83 7.52 -10.46
CA GLU A 123 8.65 8.74 -10.43
C GLU A 123 9.00 9.27 -11.83
N LYS A 124 9.32 8.37 -12.77
CA LYS A 124 9.61 8.74 -14.17
C LYS A 124 8.41 9.42 -14.82
N TYR A 125 7.20 8.90 -14.58
CA TYR A 125 5.96 9.45 -15.14
C TYR A 125 5.59 10.78 -14.48
N ILE A 126 5.77 10.89 -13.16
CA ILE A 126 5.60 12.12 -12.39
C ILE A 126 6.48 13.25 -12.98
N LYS A 127 7.77 12.96 -13.21
CA LYS A 127 8.72 13.90 -13.81
C LYS A 127 8.34 14.28 -15.25
N LEU A 128 8.00 13.30 -16.08
CA LEU A 128 7.65 13.50 -17.50
C LEU A 128 6.46 14.45 -17.67
N HIS A 129 5.48 14.37 -16.79
CA HIS A 129 4.25 15.16 -16.84
C HIS A 129 4.25 16.37 -15.92
N ASN A 130 5.41 16.78 -15.39
CA ASN A 130 5.57 17.92 -14.48
C ASN A 130 4.60 17.88 -13.28
N MET A 131 4.30 16.68 -12.77
CA MET A 131 3.49 16.54 -11.58
C MET A 131 4.30 16.92 -10.35
N ARG A 132 3.63 17.47 -9.35
CA ARG A 132 4.30 17.73 -8.07
C ARG A 132 4.63 16.40 -7.38
N PRO A 133 5.91 16.14 -7.03
CA PRO A 133 6.31 14.96 -6.28
C PRO A 133 5.57 14.86 -4.94
N PHE A 134 5.32 13.64 -4.48
CA PHE A 134 4.62 13.38 -3.21
C PHE A 134 5.24 12.26 -2.35
N GLY A 135 6.42 11.77 -2.74
CA GLY A 135 7.14 10.75 -1.96
C GLY A 135 7.44 11.18 -0.54
N ARG A 136 7.78 12.48 -0.33
CA ARG A 136 8.01 13.02 1.01
C ARG A 136 6.74 13.01 1.87
N GLU A 137 5.61 13.36 1.31
CA GLU A 137 4.32 13.33 2.01
C GLU A 137 3.97 11.90 2.44
N LEU A 138 4.22 10.89 1.60
CA LEU A 138 4.06 9.46 1.95
C LEU A 138 4.98 9.08 3.12
N GLN A 139 6.26 9.44 3.06
CA GLN A 139 7.23 9.16 4.13
C GLN A 139 6.81 9.81 5.46
N VAL A 140 6.39 11.09 5.43
CA VAL A 140 5.92 11.78 6.63
C VAL A 140 4.69 11.08 7.21
N LEU A 141 3.75 10.66 6.37
CA LEU A 141 2.56 9.92 6.80
C LEU A 141 2.97 8.60 7.50
N ALA A 142 3.82 7.79 6.89
CA ALA A 142 4.31 6.54 7.48
C ALA A 142 5.00 6.77 8.85
N GLN A 143 5.79 7.85 8.99
CA GLN A 143 6.42 8.20 10.26
C GLN A 143 5.41 8.56 11.35
N THR A 144 4.29 9.22 11.01
CA THR A 144 3.24 9.53 12.00
C THR A 144 2.52 8.27 12.47
N VAL A 145 2.30 7.30 11.56
CA VAL A 145 1.73 5.99 11.88
C VAL A 145 2.68 5.21 12.79
N LYS A 146 3.94 5.08 12.41
CA LYS A 146 5.00 4.44 13.22
C LYS A 146 5.07 5.02 14.63
N ALA A 147 4.91 6.33 14.76
CA ALA A 147 4.91 7.01 16.05
C ALA A 147 3.55 6.93 16.78
N ARG A 148 2.52 6.31 16.20
CA ARG A 148 1.15 6.19 16.73
C ARG A 148 0.56 7.54 17.15
N ARG A 149 0.86 8.62 16.42
CA ARG A 149 0.43 9.99 16.72
C ARG A 149 -0.85 10.33 15.94
N LYS A 150 -2.02 10.03 16.50
CA LYS A 150 -3.30 10.19 15.81
C LYS A 150 -3.48 11.58 15.20
N GLY A 151 -3.27 12.66 15.95
CA GLY A 151 -3.45 14.03 15.43
C GLY A 151 -2.45 14.38 14.31
N ALA A 152 -1.20 13.92 14.39
CA ALA A 152 -0.20 14.12 13.33
C ALA A 152 -0.53 13.28 12.10
N TYR A 153 -1.01 12.04 12.29
CA TYR A 153 -1.50 11.18 11.23
C TYR A 153 -2.65 11.82 10.43
N GLU A 154 -3.69 12.33 11.11
CA GLU A 154 -4.83 12.99 10.45
C GLU A 154 -4.39 14.23 9.65
N GLN A 155 -3.41 14.99 10.17
CA GLN A 155 -2.82 16.12 9.45
C GLN A 155 -1.98 15.70 8.24
N ALA A 156 -1.21 14.60 8.35
CA ALA A 156 -0.35 14.11 7.27
C ALA A 156 -1.15 13.39 6.16
N LEU A 157 -2.26 12.73 6.50
CA LEU A 157 -3.10 11.99 5.56
C LEU A 157 -3.73 12.89 4.49
N LYS A 158 -4.21 14.07 4.88
CA LYS A 158 -4.89 15.00 3.97
C LYS A 158 -4.03 15.44 2.78
N PRO A 159 -2.78 15.93 2.95
CA PRO A 159 -1.94 16.26 1.80
C PRO A 159 -1.59 15.06 0.92
N VAL A 160 -1.44 13.85 1.47
CA VAL A 160 -1.23 12.64 0.67
C VAL A 160 -2.42 12.39 -0.24
N HIS A 161 -3.65 12.37 0.28
CA HIS A 161 -4.85 12.22 -0.55
C HIS A 161 -4.97 13.29 -1.63
N GLN A 162 -4.65 14.55 -1.31
CA GLN A 162 -4.67 15.65 -2.28
C GLN A 162 -3.65 15.44 -3.39
N ARG A 163 -2.42 15.02 -3.07
CA ARG A 163 -1.35 14.80 -4.05
C ARG A 163 -1.63 13.60 -4.95
N VAL A 164 -1.99 12.47 -4.37
CA VAL A 164 -2.34 11.25 -5.12
C VAL A 164 -3.56 11.51 -6.01
N GLY A 165 -4.57 12.23 -5.50
CA GLY A 165 -5.73 12.66 -6.28
C GLY A 165 -5.37 13.59 -7.44
N ALA A 166 -4.47 14.56 -7.22
CA ALA A 166 -3.98 15.45 -8.28
C ALA A 166 -3.20 14.69 -9.36
N ALA A 167 -2.33 13.74 -8.97
CA ALA A 167 -1.62 12.89 -9.92
C ALA A 167 -2.59 12.07 -10.78
N LEU A 168 -3.65 11.51 -10.18
CA LEU A 168 -4.70 10.81 -10.91
C LEU A 168 -5.42 11.72 -11.92
N GLN A 169 -5.76 12.96 -11.55
CA GLN A 169 -6.38 13.91 -12.48
C GLN A 169 -5.48 14.26 -13.65
N VAL A 170 -4.17 14.38 -13.43
CA VAL A 170 -3.21 14.59 -14.52
C VAL A 170 -3.16 13.35 -15.42
N ALA A 171 -3.06 12.14 -14.84
CA ALA A 171 -3.08 10.88 -15.59
C ALA A 171 -4.31 10.80 -16.51
N LYS A 172 -5.50 11.07 -16.02
CA LYS A 172 -6.75 11.04 -16.78
C LYS A 172 -6.76 11.96 -18.01
N ARG A 173 -6.03 13.08 -17.99
CA ARG A 173 -5.92 13.99 -19.14
C ARG A 173 -5.16 13.38 -20.31
N PHE A 174 -4.17 12.51 -20.05
CA PHE A 174 -3.34 11.88 -21.06
C PHE A 174 -3.84 10.51 -21.49
N MET A 175 -4.80 9.94 -20.76
CA MET A 175 -5.42 8.65 -21.05
C MET A 175 -6.71 8.82 -21.84
N ARG A 176 -6.66 8.63 -23.14
CA ARG A 176 -7.84 8.71 -24.01
C ARG A 176 -8.00 7.43 -24.81
N PRO A 177 -9.19 6.82 -24.85
CA PRO A 177 -10.42 7.18 -24.11
C PRO A 177 -10.30 6.83 -22.60
N GLU A 178 -10.61 7.81 -21.76
CA GLU A 178 -10.39 7.72 -20.30
C GLU A 178 -11.03 6.49 -19.65
N ARG A 179 -12.29 6.19 -20.01
CA ARG A 179 -13.04 5.05 -19.47
C ARG A 179 -12.38 3.72 -19.75
N LYS A 180 -11.90 3.52 -20.99
CA LYS A 180 -11.17 2.31 -21.40
C LYS A 180 -9.94 2.11 -20.54
N PHE A 181 -9.10 3.14 -20.41
CA PHE A 181 -7.90 3.07 -19.59
C PHE A 181 -8.21 2.85 -18.10
N ALA A 182 -9.25 3.50 -17.58
CA ALA A 182 -9.66 3.30 -16.19
C ALA A 182 -10.04 1.84 -15.91
N ILE A 183 -10.84 1.22 -16.77
CA ILE A 183 -11.24 -0.18 -16.63
C ILE A 183 -10.04 -1.12 -16.79
N GLN A 184 -9.23 -0.92 -17.83
CA GLN A 184 -8.02 -1.74 -18.02
C GLN A 184 -7.08 -1.65 -16.81
N SER A 185 -6.86 -0.44 -16.27
CA SER A 185 -6.05 -0.26 -15.07
C SER A 185 -6.66 -0.92 -13.83
N ALA A 186 -7.99 -0.86 -13.67
CA ALA A 186 -8.67 -1.50 -12.56
C ALA A 186 -8.63 -3.04 -12.66
N VAL A 187 -8.67 -3.60 -13.87
CA VAL A 187 -8.44 -5.04 -14.07
C VAL A 187 -7.01 -5.42 -13.64
N GLU A 188 -6.01 -4.60 -13.96
CA GLU A 188 -4.64 -4.83 -13.49
C GLU A 188 -4.52 -4.71 -11.96
N VAL A 189 -5.27 -3.80 -11.31
CA VAL A 189 -5.38 -3.74 -9.84
C VAL A 189 -5.98 -5.03 -9.29
N LEU A 190 -7.01 -5.61 -9.92
CA LEU A 190 -7.60 -6.89 -9.51
C LEU A 190 -6.62 -8.07 -9.68
N ARG A 191 -5.82 -8.07 -10.74
CA ARG A 191 -4.78 -9.09 -10.94
C ARG A 191 -3.68 -8.99 -9.88
N THR A 192 -3.28 -7.77 -9.52
CA THR A 192 -2.37 -7.57 -8.38
C THR A 192 -3.03 -8.07 -7.09
N ALA A 193 -4.29 -7.74 -6.84
CA ALA A 193 -5.02 -8.23 -5.67
C ALA A 193 -5.07 -9.77 -5.60
N GLN A 194 -5.24 -10.44 -6.74
CA GLN A 194 -5.18 -11.91 -6.81
C GLN A 194 -3.79 -12.44 -6.43
N SER A 195 -2.73 -11.80 -6.96
CA SER A 195 -1.35 -12.18 -6.66
C SER A 195 -1.03 -12.01 -5.17
N GLU A 196 -1.47 -10.91 -4.55
CA GLU A 196 -1.34 -10.68 -3.11
C GLU A 196 -2.11 -11.74 -2.30
N TYR A 197 -3.37 -12.02 -2.68
CA TYR A 197 -4.17 -13.05 -2.01
C TYR A 197 -3.51 -14.43 -2.07
N GLU A 198 -2.94 -14.81 -3.23
CA GLU A 198 -2.18 -16.04 -3.39
C GLU A 198 -0.91 -16.02 -2.53
N GLY A 199 -0.16 -14.92 -2.57
CA GLY A 199 1.05 -14.72 -1.76
C GLY A 199 0.81 -14.73 -0.25
N ALA A 200 -0.41 -14.35 0.18
CA ALA A 200 -0.82 -14.37 1.59
C ALA A 200 -0.94 -15.78 2.16
N MET A 201 -1.04 -16.81 1.30
CA MET A 201 -1.35 -18.18 1.71
C MET A 201 -0.14 -19.11 1.65
N GLN A 202 -0.06 -20.00 2.64
CA GLN A 202 0.83 -21.14 2.64
C GLN A 202 0.09 -22.35 3.23
N ASN A 203 0.13 -23.49 2.55
CA ASN A 203 -0.51 -24.74 3.00
C ASN A 203 -2.01 -24.58 3.30
N GLY A 204 -2.73 -23.76 2.52
CA GLY A 204 -4.17 -23.55 2.66
C GLY A 204 -4.58 -22.66 3.86
N ALA A 205 -3.65 -21.91 4.43
CA ALA A 205 -3.92 -20.96 5.50
C ALA A 205 -3.24 -19.61 5.20
N PHE A 206 -3.79 -18.53 5.69
CA PHE A 206 -3.15 -17.21 5.62
C PHE A 206 -1.98 -17.16 6.60
N THR A 207 -0.77 -16.98 6.09
CA THR A 207 0.47 -16.86 6.87
C THR A 207 1.05 -15.45 6.81
N LYS A 208 0.65 -14.67 5.80
CA LYS A 208 1.08 -13.28 5.62
C LYS A 208 -0.15 -12.37 5.61
N PRO A 209 -0.51 -11.80 6.78
CA PRO A 209 -1.69 -10.95 6.92
C PRO A 209 -1.63 -9.67 6.08
N VAL A 210 -0.43 -9.12 5.86
CA VAL A 210 -0.24 -7.86 5.14
C VAL A 210 -0.70 -7.99 3.69
N GLU A 211 -0.29 -9.05 2.99
CA GLU A 211 -0.68 -9.30 1.60
C GLU A 211 -2.20 -9.55 1.47
N TYR A 212 -2.81 -10.24 2.43
CA TYR A 212 -4.27 -10.36 2.49
C TYR A 212 -4.94 -8.98 2.62
N GLN A 213 -4.41 -8.11 3.46
CA GLN A 213 -4.93 -6.76 3.69
C GLN A 213 -4.76 -5.89 2.44
N ASP A 214 -3.61 -5.95 1.77
CA ASP A 214 -3.35 -5.25 0.51
C ASP A 214 -4.32 -5.69 -0.58
N SER A 215 -4.49 -6.99 -0.76
CA SER A 215 -5.44 -7.54 -1.73
C SER A 215 -6.87 -7.05 -1.48
N ARG A 216 -7.30 -6.96 -0.21
CA ARG A 216 -8.58 -6.35 0.16
C ARG A 216 -8.66 -4.89 -0.32
N GLY A 217 -7.70 -4.07 0.03
CA GLY A 217 -7.67 -2.66 -0.34
C GLY A 217 -7.73 -2.45 -1.86
N PHE A 218 -7.05 -3.31 -2.61
CA PHE A 218 -7.01 -3.27 -4.06
C PHE A 218 -8.36 -3.63 -4.69
N VAL A 219 -9.06 -4.66 -4.21
CA VAL A 219 -10.40 -5.03 -4.71
C VAL A 219 -11.40 -3.90 -4.49
N TRP A 220 -11.43 -3.25 -3.31
CA TRP A 220 -12.31 -2.12 -3.04
C TRP A 220 -12.00 -0.91 -3.93
N ARG A 221 -10.72 -0.69 -4.24
CA ARG A 221 -10.33 0.38 -5.18
C ARG A 221 -10.75 0.07 -6.61
N ALA A 222 -10.51 -1.15 -7.09
CA ALA A 222 -10.90 -1.58 -8.44
C ALA A 222 -12.42 -1.48 -8.64
N GLU A 223 -13.23 -1.95 -7.68
CA GLU A 223 -14.69 -1.82 -7.71
C GLU A 223 -15.11 -0.36 -7.95
N ARG A 224 -14.55 0.55 -7.15
CA ARG A 224 -14.88 1.97 -7.26
C ARG A 224 -14.52 2.57 -8.61
N VAL A 225 -13.34 2.25 -9.14
CA VAL A 225 -12.89 2.72 -10.45
C VAL A 225 -13.81 2.20 -11.57
N ILE A 226 -14.16 0.92 -11.53
CA ILE A 226 -15.05 0.30 -12.54
C ILE A 226 -16.46 0.87 -12.44
N GLU A 227 -17.00 1.04 -11.24
CA GLU A 227 -18.31 1.68 -11.01
C GLU A 227 -18.37 3.11 -11.58
N GLU A 228 -17.34 3.92 -11.32
CA GLU A 228 -17.25 5.28 -11.84
C GLU A 228 -17.15 5.27 -13.38
N ALA A 229 -16.29 4.43 -13.94
CA ALA A 229 -16.08 4.32 -15.37
C ALA A 229 -17.33 3.76 -16.10
N ALA A 230 -18.02 2.78 -15.50
CA ALA A 230 -19.22 2.17 -16.09
C ALA A 230 -20.38 3.16 -16.26
N LYS A 231 -20.51 4.12 -15.35
CA LYS A 231 -21.55 5.16 -15.36
C LYS A 231 -21.19 6.39 -16.18
N ALA A 232 -19.89 6.60 -16.47
CA ALA A 232 -19.40 7.82 -17.10
C ALA A 232 -19.62 7.85 -18.61
N GLY A 233 -19.64 9.06 -19.20
CA GLY A 233 -19.63 9.30 -20.65
C GLY A 233 -20.98 9.10 -21.35
N PRO A 234 -20.99 9.29 -22.67
CA PRO A 234 -22.25 9.31 -23.46
C PRO A 234 -22.91 7.93 -23.67
N LYS A 235 -22.16 6.85 -23.44
CA LYS A 235 -22.64 5.46 -23.54
C LYS A 235 -22.27 4.71 -22.28
N PRO A 236 -22.98 4.88 -21.16
CA PRO A 236 -22.75 4.10 -19.95
C PRO A 236 -22.95 2.61 -20.24
N LEU A 237 -22.45 1.77 -19.33
CA LEU A 237 -22.74 0.35 -19.36
C LEU A 237 -24.27 0.17 -19.17
N ASP A 238 -24.89 -0.75 -19.90
CA ASP A 238 -26.31 -1.04 -19.72
C ASP A 238 -26.60 -1.55 -18.30
N ALA A 239 -27.86 -1.44 -17.89
CA ALA A 239 -28.29 -1.76 -16.53
C ALA A 239 -28.00 -3.21 -16.14
N ASP A 240 -28.19 -4.15 -17.07
CA ASP A 240 -27.96 -5.58 -16.81
C ASP A 240 -26.48 -5.89 -16.64
N SER A 241 -25.63 -5.36 -17.52
CA SER A 241 -24.18 -5.51 -17.40
C SER A 241 -23.66 -4.88 -16.12
N LEU A 242 -24.17 -3.70 -15.75
CA LEU A 242 -23.79 -3.03 -14.49
C LEU A 242 -24.24 -3.84 -13.26
N ALA A 243 -25.43 -4.43 -13.29
CA ALA A 243 -25.94 -5.30 -12.24
C ALA A 243 -25.06 -6.55 -12.08
N LYS A 244 -24.65 -7.17 -13.19
CA LYS A 244 -23.72 -8.32 -13.18
C LYS A 244 -22.36 -7.95 -12.62
N VAL A 245 -21.79 -6.81 -12.99
CA VAL A 245 -20.53 -6.32 -12.41
C VAL A 245 -20.65 -6.20 -10.91
N ARG A 246 -21.73 -5.62 -10.39
CA ARG A 246 -21.96 -5.44 -8.94
C ARG A 246 -22.12 -6.76 -8.21
N ASP A 247 -22.91 -7.68 -8.78
CA ASP A 247 -23.07 -9.03 -8.22
C ASP A 247 -21.71 -9.74 -8.15
N THR A 248 -20.94 -9.69 -9.24
CA THR A 248 -19.62 -10.32 -9.28
C THR A 248 -18.67 -9.72 -8.23
N PHE A 249 -18.67 -8.39 -8.04
CA PHE A 249 -17.89 -7.78 -6.96
C PHE A 249 -18.41 -8.18 -5.56
N ALA A 250 -19.72 -8.32 -5.36
CA ALA A 250 -20.26 -8.78 -4.09
C ALA A 250 -19.76 -10.21 -3.76
N ARG A 251 -19.76 -11.11 -4.75
CA ARG A 251 -19.21 -12.46 -4.62
C ARG A 251 -17.71 -12.45 -4.39
N LEU A 252 -16.96 -11.64 -5.14
CA LEU A 252 -15.51 -11.50 -5.00
C LEU A 252 -15.11 -11.01 -3.62
N LYS A 253 -15.78 -9.98 -3.11
CA LYS A 253 -15.50 -9.38 -1.79
C LYS A 253 -15.78 -10.33 -0.61
N ALA A 254 -16.53 -11.41 -0.84
CA ALA A 254 -16.73 -12.44 0.18
C ALA A 254 -15.42 -13.13 0.60
N ALA A 255 -14.35 -13.05 -0.22
CA ALA A 255 -13.02 -13.53 0.17
C ALA A 255 -12.40 -12.73 1.33
N TRP A 256 -12.83 -11.47 1.51
CA TRP A 256 -12.31 -10.55 2.53
C TRP A 256 -13.41 -10.04 3.47
N PRO A 257 -13.95 -10.88 4.38
CA PRO A 257 -15.05 -10.49 5.27
C PRO A 257 -14.66 -9.38 6.25
N ALA A 258 -13.38 -9.28 6.60
CA ALA A 258 -12.82 -8.30 7.51
C ALA A 258 -11.40 -7.89 7.07
N PRO A 259 -10.84 -6.77 7.58
CA PRO A 259 -9.44 -6.40 7.35
C PRO A 259 -8.44 -7.43 7.90
N LEU A 260 -8.80 -8.17 8.94
CA LEU A 260 -7.98 -9.28 9.44
C LEU A 260 -8.37 -10.57 8.72
N PRO A 261 -7.39 -11.41 8.31
CA PRO A 261 -7.68 -12.64 7.61
C PRO A 261 -8.46 -13.63 8.48
N PRO A 262 -9.42 -14.37 7.88
CA PRO A 262 -10.06 -15.48 8.57
C PRO A 262 -9.07 -16.65 8.73
N PRO A 263 -9.35 -17.62 9.62
CA PRO A 263 -8.48 -18.79 9.85
C PRO A 263 -8.20 -19.63 8.57
N LYS A 264 -9.12 -19.59 7.60
CA LYS A 264 -9.01 -20.28 6.31
C LYS A 264 -9.57 -19.40 5.20
N PRO A 265 -9.05 -19.51 3.97
CA PRO A 265 -9.60 -18.81 2.82
C PRO A 265 -11.06 -19.21 2.60
N LEU A 266 -11.90 -18.21 2.28
CA LEU A 266 -13.31 -18.38 1.96
C LEU A 266 -13.53 -18.59 0.46
N LEU A 267 -12.59 -18.17 -0.37
CA LEU A 267 -12.54 -18.46 -1.81
C LEU A 267 -11.14 -18.97 -2.17
N GLU A 268 -11.10 -19.94 -3.05
CA GLU A 268 -9.85 -20.40 -3.65
C GLU A 268 -9.34 -19.42 -4.71
N VAL A 269 -8.04 -19.37 -4.96
CA VAL A 269 -7.41 -18.47 -5.96
C VAL A 269 -8.07 -18.62 -7.33
N GLY A 270 -8.39 -19.85 -7.75
CA GLY A 270 -9.08 -20.13 -9.00
C GLY A 270 -10.48 -19.52 -9.08
N GLN A 271 -11.22 -19.46 -7.96
CA GLN A 271 -12.53 -18.79 -7.89
C GLN A 271 -12.37 -17.27 -8.01
N ILE A 272 -11.35 -16.69 -7.38
CA ILE A 272 -11.02 -15.26 -7.50
C ILE A 272 -10.68 -14.94 -8.97
N SER A 273 -9.84 -15.76 -9.62
CA SER A 273 -9.49 -15.60 -11.03
C SER A 273 -10.71 -15.63 -11.96
N ALA A 274 -11.63 -16.57 -11.71
CA ALA A 274 -12.87 -16.67 -12.46
C ALA A 274 -13.75 -15.42 -12.31
N LEU A 275 -13.91 -14.90 -11.10
CA LEU A 275 -14.68 -13.69 -10.81
C LEU A 275 -14.05 -12.43 -11.44
N ILE A 276 -12.71 -12.32 -11.45
CA ILE A 276 -12.02 -11.24 -12.15
C ILE A 276 -12.28 -11.32 -13.66
N SER A 277 -12.25 -12.52 -14.24
CA SER A 277 -12.58 -12.74 -15.66
C SER A 277 -14.02 -12.40 -15.99
N GLU A 278 -14.98 -12.67 -15.09
CA GLU A 278 -16.38 -12.24 -15.26
C GLU A 278 -16.50 -10.71 -15.27
N ILE A 279 -15.80 -10.00 -14.36
CA ILE A 279 -15.78 -8.53 -14.35
C ILE A 279 -15.22 -7.99 -15.68
N GLU A 280 -14.10 -8.57 -16.16
CA GLU A 280 -13.48 -8.19 -17.43
C GLU A 280 -14.46 -8.42 -18.62
N LEU A 281 -15.16 -9.54 -18.62
CA LEU A 281 -16.18 -9.85 -19.64
C LEU A 281 -17.30 -8.82 -19.65
N TYR A 282 -17.91 -8.52 -18.50
CA TYR A 282 -19.04 -7.60 -18.40
C TYR A 282 -18.66 -6.14 -18.66
N THR A 283 -17.40 -5.76 -18.47
CA THR A 283 -16.87 -4.42 -18.79
C THR A 283 -16.32 -4.32 -20.23
N SER A 284 -16.23 -5.43 -20.96
CA SER A 284 -15.66 -5.49 -22.32
C SER A 284 -16.31 -4.55 -23.33
N PRO A 285 -17.61 -4.19 -23.26
CA PRO A 285 -18.21 -3.21 -24.18
C PRO A 285 -17.56 -1.81 -24.10
N ILE A 286 -16.87 -1.49 -23.01
CA ILE A 286 -16.16 -0.22 -22.82
C ILE A 286 -14.68 -0.34 -23.27
N THR A 287 -14.10 -1.53 -23.22
CA THR A 287 -12.66 -1.75 -23.45
C THR A 287 -12.33 -2.18 -24.88
N ARG A 288 -13.31 -2.57 -25.67
CA ARG A 288 -13.18 -2.92 -27.11
C ARG A 288 -13.09 -1.73 -28.07
#